data_9c2bfae8d6ce1d90e624bcb913209511
#
_entry.id   9c2bfae8d6ce1d90e624bcb913209511
#
_cell.length_a   1.000
_cell.length_b   1.000
_cell.length_c   1.000
_cell.angle_alpha   90.00
_cell.angle_beta   90.00
_cell.angle_gamma   90.00
#
_symmetry.space_group_name_H-M   'P 1'
#
loop_
_entity.id
_entity.type
_entity.pdbx_description
1 polymer ?
#
loop_
_entity_poly.entity_id
_entity_poly.type
_entity_poly.pdbx_seq_one_letter_code
_entity_poly.pdbx_strand_id
1 'polypeptide(L)'
;MSTSQRTVQEITTSLSPADVLARAKEFFASRPSLYATFVDQEGPSFCTFRGQGGEEIVIATAATGAGTTRVTGSTYLFDMQIARFFSTLPEAA
;
A
#
# COMPACT_ATOMS: atom_id res chain seq x y z
N MET A 1 0.09 26.68 10.66
CA MET A 1 -0.64 25.81 9.74
C MET A 1 0.14 24.57 9.45
N SER A 2 -0.52 23.45 9.51
CA SER A 2 0.15 22.20 9.20
C SER A 2 0.34 22.05 7.69
N THR A 3 1.53 21.68 7.29
CA THR A 3 1.81 21.40 5.89
C THR A 3 1.91 19.90 5.64
N SER A 4 1.81 19.12 6.70
CA SER A 4 2.00 17.67 6.60
C SER A 4 0.66 17.00 6.62
N GLN A 5 0.12 16.75 5.44
CA GLN A 5 -1.11 15.97 5.33
C GLN A 5 -0.79 14.63 4.74
N ARG A 6 -1.39 13.61 5.35
CA ARG A 6 -1.25 12.26 4.86
C ARG A 6 -2.04 12.12 3.57
N THR A 7 -1.38 11.64 2.53
CA THR A 7 -2.05 11.34 1.27
C THR A 7 -2.72 9.99 1.38
N VAL A 8 -3.99 9.90 0.98
CA VAL A 8 -4.74 8.65 0.99
C VAL A 8 -5.21 8.37 -0.42
N GLN A 9 -4.93 7.17 -0.90
CA GLN A 9 -5.35 6.71 -2.22
C GLN A 9 -6.12 5.41 -2.05
N GLU A 10 -7.04 5.16 -2.95
CA GLU A 10 -7.89 3.99 -2.86
C GLU A 10 -8.17 3.43 -4.24
N ILE A 11 -8.13 2.11 -4.37
CA ILE A 11 -8.56 1.41 -5.58
C ILE A 11 -9.34 0.17 -5.17
N THR A 12 -10.00 -0.43 -6.16
CA THR A 12 -10.65 -1.73 -6.00
C THR A 12 -10.02 -2.70 -6.98
N THR A 13 -9.63 -3.87 -6.52
CA THR A 13 -8.95 -4.87 -7.33
C THR A 13 -9.68 -6.20 -7.27
N SER A 14 -9.43 -7.05 -8.27
CA SER A 14 -9.96 -8.41 -8.29
C SER A 14 -9.17 -9.38 -7.42
N LEU A 15 -8.03 -8.97 -6.88
CA LEU A 15 -7.22 -9.82 -6.01
C LEU A 15 -7.85 -9.96 -4.64
N SER A 16 -7.57 -11.08 -3.96
CA SER A 16 -7.96 -11.24 -2.56
C SER A 16 -7.13 -10.33 -1.66
N PRO A 17 -7.63 -10.01 -0.45
CA PRO A 17 -6.82 -9.22 0.49
C PRO A 17 -5.44 -9.82 0.75
N ALA A 18 -5.36 -11.14 0.90
CA ALA A 18 -4.07 -11.79 1.15
C ALA A 18 -3.11 -11.60 -0.02
N ASP A 19 -3.61 -11.68 -1.26
CA ASP A 19 -2.78 -11.50 -2.43
C ASP A 19 -2.31 -10.06 -2.55
N VAL A 20 -3.17 -9.09 -2.23
CA VAL A 20 -2.78 -7.68 -2.25
C VAL A 20 -1.63 -7.45 -1.28
N LEU A 21 -1.74 -7.96 -0.05
CA LEU A 21 -0.70 -7.73 0.95
C LEU A 21 0.61 -8.44 0.56
N ALA A 22 0.52 -9.63 -0.02
CA ALA A 22 1.72 -10.34 -0.49
C ALA A 22 2.42 -9.53 -1.59
N ARG A 23 1.67 -8.98 -2.52
CA ARG A 23 2.24 -8.16 -3.59
C ARG A 23 2.83 -6.86 -3.05
N ALA A 24 2.19 -6.28 -2.03
CA ALA A 24 2.71 -5.06 -1.41
C ALA A 24 4.07 -5.31 -0.78
N LYS A 25 4.22 -6.40 -0.05
CA LYS A 25 5.49 -6.75 0.56
C LYS A 25 6.58 -6.90 -0.48
N GLU A 26 6.28 -7.60 -1.57
CA GLU A 26 7.26 -7.80 -2.64
C GLU A 26 7.60 -6.50 -3.34
N PHE A 27 6.59 -5.70 -3.65
CA PHE A 27 6.81 -4.45 -4.38
C PHE A 27 7.68 -3.48 -3.58
N PHE A 28 7.31 -3.23 -2.33
CA PHE A 28 8.00 -2.22 -1.55
C PHE A 28 9.39 -2.67 -1.09
N ALA A 29 9.60 -3.97 -0.93
CA ALA A 29 10.93 -4.48 -0.60
C ALA A 29 11.92 -4.38 -1.76
N SER A 30 11.42 -4.32 -2.99
CA SER A 30 12.27 -4.33 -4.18
C SER A 30 12.52 -2.95 -4.77
N ARG A 31 12.06 -1.86 -4.12
CA ARG A 31 12.28 -0.52 -4.65
C ARG A 31 13.76 -0.13 -4.54
N PRO A 32 14.22 0.80 -5.40
CA PRO A 32 15.59 1.31 -5.28
C PRO A 32 15.86 1.86 -3.87
N SER A 33 17.13 1.89 -3.47
CA SER A 33 17.52 2.17 -2.10
C SER A 33 16.86 3.42 -1.51
N LEU A 34 16.64 4.45 -2.32
CA LEU A 34 16.02 5.69 -1.84
C LEU A 34 14.59 5.47 -1.38
N TYR A 35 13.89 4.53 -2.00
CA TYR A 35 12.49 4.24 -1.69
C TYR A 35 12.32 2.86 -1.04
N ALA A 36 13.40 2.20 -0.71
CA ALA A 36 13.33 0.87 -0.10
C ALA A 36 12.70 0.98 1.28
N THR A 37 11.83 0.06 1.58
CA THR A 37 11.16 0.00 2.88
C THR A 37 11.22 -1.42 3.40
N PHE A 38 10.94 -1.55 4.68
CA PHE A 38 10.81 -2.87 5.31
C PHE A 38 9.48 -2.92 6.02
N VAL A 39 8.99 -4.14 6.22
CA VAL A 39 7.73 -4.34 6.93
C VAL A 39 7.93 -3.96 8.39
N ASP A 40 7.10 -3.04 8.88
CA ASP A 40 7.16 -2.58 10.26
C ASP A 40 6.14 -3.30 11.11
N GLN A 41 4.89 -3.36 10.65
CA GLN A 41 3.83 -4.09 11.32
C GLN A 41 2.94 -4.73 10.26
N GLU A 42 2.28 -5.81 10.61
CA GLU A 42 1.32 -6.43 9.71
C GLU A 42 0.23 -7.16 10.48
N GLY A 43 -0.92 -7.25 9.86
CA GLY A 43 -2.06 -7.97 10.36
C GLY A 43 -2.78 -8.65 9.22
N PRO A 44 -3.94 -9.27 9.48
CA PRO A 44 -4.65 -9.98 8.43
C PRO A 44 -5.21 -9.08 7.33
N SER A 45 -5.37 -7.79 7.60
CA SER A 45 -5.96 -6.87 6.63
C SER A 45 -5.10 -5.64 6.36
N PHE A 46 -3.88 -5.58 6.88
CA PHE A 46 -3.03 -4.41 6.68
C PHE A 46 -1.56 -4.78 6.78
N CYS A 47 -0.73 -3.90 6.23
CA CYS A 47 0.70 -4.01 6.36
C CYS A 47 1.28 -2.60 6.35
N THR A 48 2.19 -2.30 7.27
CA THR A 48 2.86 -1.02 7.29
C THR A 48 4.32 -1.22 6.91
N PHE A 49 4.86 -0.24 6.20
CA PHE A 49 6.24 -0.26 5.73
C PHE A 49 6.92 1.01 6.18
N ARG A 50 8.17 0.90 6.58
CA ARG A 50 8.96 2.04 7.03
C ARG A 50 10.19 2.20 6.17
N GLY A 51 10.43 3.42 5.71
CA GLY A 51 11.61 3.73 4.93
C GLY A 51 12.79 4.14 5.80
N GLN A 52 13.93 4.35 5.16
CA GLN A 52 15.17 4.65 5.88
C GLN A 52 15.14 5.99 6.61
N GLY A 53 14.37 6.94 6.11
CA GLY A 53 14.21 8.24 6.75
C GLY A 53 13.06 8.31 7.72
N GLY A 54 12.46 7.17 8.04
CA GLY A 54 11.29 7.14 8.92
C GLY A 54 9.97 7.28 8.19
N GLU A 55 10.00 7.33 6.87
CA GLU A 55 8.75 7.38 6.08
C GLU A 55 7.92 6.15 6.36
N GLU A 56 6.61 6.32 6.31
CA GLU A 56 5.69 5.23 6.57
C GLU A 56 4.69 5.11 5.44
N ILE A 57 4.42 3.86 5.03
CA ILE A 57 3.36 3.53 4.09
C ILE A 57 2.44 2.55 4.79
N VAL A 58 1.13 2.79 4.72
CA VAL A 58 0.14 1.87 5.24
C VAL A 58 -0.70 1.37 4.07
N ILE A 59 -0.72 0.05 3.89
CA ILE A 59 -1.59 -0.59 2.91
C ILE A 59 -2.64 -1.37 3.69
N ALA A 60 -3.90 -1.04 3.48
CA ALA A 60 -5.01 -1.71 4.15
C ALA A 60 -5.97 -2.27 3.11
N THR A 61 -6.62 -3.36 3.46
CA THR A 61 -7.54 -4.05 2.55
C THR A 61 -8.87 -4.28 3.22
N ALA A 62 -9.94 -4.30 2.42
CA ALA A 62 -11.27 -4.64 2.89
C ALA A 62 -12.01 -5.37 1.77
N ALA A 63 -12.50 -6.57 2.07
CA ALA A 63 -13.31 -7.30 1.12
C ALA A 63 -14.63 -6.54 0.92
N THR A 64 -15.06 -6.42 -0.34
CA THR A 64 -16.27 -5.64 -0.66
C THR A 64 -17.55 -6.48 -0.60
N GLY A 65 -17.42 -7.79 -0.53
CA GLY A 65 -18.59 -8.67 -0.59
C GLY A 65 -19.01 -9.06 -2.01
N ALA A 66 -18.34 -8.48 -3.02
CA ALA A 66 -18.65 -8.75 -4.43
C ALA A 66 -17.50 -9.49 -5.12
N GLY A 67 -16.64 -10.15 -4.36
CA GLY A 67 -15.50 -10.86 -4.92
C GLY A 67 -14.33 -9.96 -5.25
N THR A 68 -14.36 -8.72 -4.79
CA THR A 68 -13.27 -7.77 -5.01
C THR A 68 -12.76 -7.27 -3.67
N THR A 69 -11.66 -6.52 -3.71
CA THR A 69 -11.01 -6.00 -2.53
C THR A 69 -10.78 -4.50 -2.71
N ARG A 70 -11.20 -3.72 -1.73
CA ARG A 70 -10.84 -2.31 -1.66
C ARG A 70 -9.48 -2.20 -1.01
N VAL A 71 -8.58 -1.45 -1.64
CA VAL A 71 -7.22 -1.27 -1.14
C VAL A 71 -7.01 0.21 -0.89
N THR A 72 -6.58 0.54 0.32
CA THR A 72 -6.23 1.92 0.69
C THR A 72 -4.74 1.99 0.94
N GLY A 73 -4.12 3.04 0.42
CA GLY A 73 -2.73 3.33 0.71
C GLY A 73 -2.60 4.72 1.27
N SER A 74 -1.86 4.89 2.36
CA SER A 74 -1.66 6.21 2.94
C SER A 74 -0.21 6.41 3.32
N THR A 75 0.25 7.66 3.16
CA THR A 75 1.63 8.03 3.43
C THR A 75 1.73 9.54 3.49
N TYR A 76 2.84 10.05 4.03
CA TYR A 76 3.12 11.49 3.98
C TYR A 76 4.00 11.86 2.81
N LEU A 77 4.95 10.99 2.43
CA LEU A 77 5.97 11.36 1.45
C LEU A 77 6.07 10.45 0.24
N PHE A 78 5.57 9.22 0.36
CA PHE A 78 5.77 8.22 -0.69
C PHE A 78 4.51 8.00 -1.53
N ASP A 79 3.72 9.05 -1.75
CA ASP A 79 2.46 8.91 -2.48
C ASP A 79 2.67 8.41 -3.91
N MET A 80 3.75 8.81 -4.58
CA MET A 80 4.04 8.29 -5.91
C MET A 80 4.33 6.78 -5.88
N GLN A 81 4.94 6.29 -4.80
CA GLN A 81 5.22 4.88 -4.70
C GLN A 81 3.94 4.08 -4.50
N ILE A 82 2.96 4.63 -3.78
CA ILE A 82 1.65 4.00 -3.65
C ILE A 82 0.96 3.95 -5.01
N ALA A 83 0.99 5.05 -5.76
CA ALA A 83 0.38 5.08 -7.09
C ALA A 83 1.00 4.04 -8.01
N ARG A 84 2.32 3.89 -7.97
CA ARG A 84 3.01 2.87 -8.76
C ARG A 84 2.61 1.47 -8.34
N PHE A 85 2.51 1.22 -7.04
CA PHE A 85 2.05 -0.09 -6.56
C PHE A 85 0.63 -0.37 -7.07
N PHE A 86 -0.27 0.59 -6.94
CA PHE A 86 -1.65 0.40 -7.37
C PHE A 86 -1.74 0.09 -8.86
N SER A 87 -0.84 0.67 -9.67
CA SER A 87 -0.84 0.41 -11.11
C SER A 87 -0.45 -1.03 -11.45
N THR A 88 0.11 -1.78 -10.52
CA THR A 88 0.46 -3.17 -10.74
C THR A 88 -0.67 -4.12 -10.41
N LEU A 89 -1.75 -3.63 -9.79
CA LEU A 89 -2.86 -4.48 -9.38
C LEU A 89 -3.89 -4.55 -10.49
N PRO A 90 -4.48 -5.73 -10.74
CA PRO A 90 -5.54 -5.84 -11.75
C PRO A 90 -6.76 -5.07 -11.29
N GLU A 91 -7.41 -4.41 -12.25
CA GLU A 91 -8.63 -3.68 -11.95
C GLU A 91 -9.77 -4.65 -11.64
N ALA A 92 -10.70 -4.20 -10.81
CA ALA A 92 -11.93 -4.95 -10.59
C ALA A 92 -12.75 -4.91 -11.88
N ALA A 93 -13.22 -6.06 -12.28
CA ALA A 93 -14.02 -6.17 -13.51
C ALA A 93 -15.42 -5.61 -13.30
#